data_2078bfa962e9d16900e1d17661c4571a
#
_entry.id   2078bfa962e9d16900e1d17661c4571a
#
_cell.length_a   1.000
_cell.length_b   1.000
_cell.length_c   1.000
_cell.angle_alpha   90.00
_cell.angle_beta   90.00
_cell.angle_gamma   90.00
#
_symmetry.space_group_name_H-M   'P 1'
#
loop_
_entity.id
_entity.type
_entity.pdbx_description
1 polymer ?
#
loop_
_entity_poly.entity_id
_entity_poly.type
_entity_poly.pdbx_seq_one_letter_code
_entity_poly.pdbx_strand_id
1 'polypeptide(L)'
;KTLAILGKTGSGKSTLLTLISRLYDTTSGTVLIDNKDIKDLNLFDLRNQISVVPQDAFLFSDSIKNNIKFGNENATDEEVMEAAKKAVVHDNIMNFNQQYETVLGERGITLSGGQKQRVSIARALIKNAPILLLDDCLSAVDTETEETILNNLLEYCKDKTTIIVSHRVSSAKNADWIIILDEGKIKEQGTHSQLLDLNGYYKELYLKQLS
;
A
#
# COMPACT_ATOMS: atom_id res chain seq x y z
N LYS A 1 1.77 -13.57 3.91
CA LYS A 1 0.61 -13.80 3.03
C LYS A 1 0.00 -12.48 2.61
N THR A 2 -0.61 -12.45 1.41
CA THR A 2 -1.21 -11.25 0.84
C THR A 2 -2.72 -11.44 0.69
N LEU A 3 -3.48 -10.51 1.27
CA LEU A 3 -4.92 -10.37 1.08
C LEU A 3 -5.18 -9.17 0.15
N ALA A 4 -5.95 -9.37 -0.90
CA ALA A 4 -6.44 -8.27 -1.71
C ALA A 4 -7.92 -7.99 -1.42
N ILE A 5 -8.27 -6.72 -1.32
CA ILE A 5 -9.65 -6.26 -1.10
C ILE A 5 -10.04 -5.36 -2.27
N LEU A 6 -10.97 -5.83 -3.06
CA LEU A 6 -11.55 -5.13 -4.20
C LEU A 6 -12.99 -4.71 -3.91
N GLY A 7 -13.48 -3.75 -4.65
CA GLY A 7 -14.87 -3.29 -4.55
C GLY A 7 -15.03 -1.87 -5.09
N LYS A 8 -16.26 -1.45 -5.26
CA LYS A 8 -16.59 -0.09 -5.72
C LYS A 8 -16.12 0.96 -4.70
N THR A 9 -15.96 2.19 -5.17
CA THR A 9 -15.75 3.33 -4.27
C THR A 9 -16.89 3.42 -3.26
N GLY A 10 -16.55 3.67 -1.99
CA GLY A 10 -17.53 3.74 -0.91
C GLY A 10 -17.98 2.38 -0.33
N SER A 11 -17.42 1.26 -0.78
CA SER A 11 -17.77 -0.07 -0.23
C SER A 11 -17.20 -0.37 1.15
N GLY A 12 -16.33 0.50 1.71
CA GLY A 12 -15.74 0.35 3.05
C GLY A 12 -14.32 -0.21 3.07
N LYS A 13 -13.63 -0.34 1.93
CA LYS A 13 -12.28 -0.90 1.84
C LYS A 13 -11.26 -0.14 2.70
N SER A 14 -11.16 1.18 2.52
CA SER A 14 -10.23 2.02 3.29
C SER A 14 -10.60 2.06 4.77
N THR A 15 -11.90 1.96 5.09
CA THR A 15 -12.38 1.86 6.47
C THR A 15 -11.80 0.65 7.19
N LEU A 16 -11.69 -0.50 6.53
CA LEU A 16 -11.05 -1.69 7.11
C LEU A 16 -9.58 -1.41 7.49
N LEU A 17 -8.82 -0.71 6.64
CA LEU A 17 -7.43 -0.36 6.93
C LEU A 17 -7.33 0.60 8.13
N THR A 18 -8.26 1.54 8.28
CA THR A 18 -8.31 2.44 9.43
C THR A 18 -8.62 1.71 10.75
N LEU A 19 -9.43 0.65 10.70
CA LEU A 19 -9.70 -0.21 11.85
C LEU A 19 -8.50 -1.07 12.22
N ILE A 20 -7.77 -1.62 11.24
CA ILE A 20 -6.56 -2.44 11.46
C ILE A 20 -5.45 -1.59 12.10
N SER A 21 -5.24 -0.36 11.63
CA SER A 21 -4.26 0.57 12.20
C SER A 21 -4.77 1.30 13.46
N ARG A 22 -5.98 0.95 13.90
CA ARG A 22 -6.66 1.52 15.07
C ARG A 22 -6.67 3.05 15.07
N LEU A 23 -7.00 3.64 13.91
CA LEU A 23 -7.38 5.05 13.83
C LEU A 23 -8.79 5.25 14.39
N TYR A 24 -9.63 4.22 14.29
CA TYR A 24 -10.94 4.11 14.92
C TYR A 24 -11.09 2.72 15.55
N ASP A 25 -11.81 2.63 16.65
CA ASP A 25 -12.20 1.37 17.25
C ASP A 25 -13.46 0.82 16.58
N THR A 26 -13.60 -0.51 16.55
CA THR A 26 -14.83 -1.16 16.07
C THR A 26 -15.99 -0.88 17.01
N THR A 27 -17.18 -0.59 16.46
CA THR A 27 -18.43 -0.46 17.22
C THR A 27 -18.89 -1.82 17.73
N SER A 28 -18.67 -2.88 16.94
CA SER A 28 -18.95 -4.26 17.29
C SER A 28 -17.95 -5.18 16.62
N GLY A 29 -17.78 -6.39 17.12
CA GLY A 29 -16.76 -7.31 16.68
C GLY A 29 -15.35 -6.91 17.14
N THR A 30 -14.35 -7.68 16.72
CA THR A 30 -12.96 -7.54 17.14
C THR A 30 -12.01 -7.61 15.95
N VAL A 31 -10.89 -6.90 16.02
CA VAL A 31 -9.75 -7.06 15.11
C VAL A 31 -8.63 -7.71 15.91
N LEU A 32 -8.14 -8.85 15.44
CA LEU A 32 -7.09 -9.61 16.10
C LEU A 32 -5.79 -9.56 15.30
N ILE A 33 -4.67 -9.36 16.01
CA ILE A 33 -3.32 -9.57 15.48
C ILE A 33 -2.66 -10.63 16.36
N ASP A 34 -2.23 -11.74 15.74
CA ASP A 34 -1.65 -12.90 16.46
C ASP A 34 -2.55 -13.36 17.61
N ASN A 35 -3.86 -13.47 17.36
CA ASN A 35 -4.90 -13.86 18.33
C ASN A 35 -5.09 -12.91 19.54
N LYS A 36 -4.57 -11.71 19.47
CA LYS A 36 -4.78 -10.67 20.50
C LYS A 36 -5.66 -9.57 19.93
N ASP A 37 -6.65 -9.13 20.71
CA ASP A 37 -7.46 -7.96 20.32
C ASP A 37 -6.58 -6.72 20.26
N ILE A 38 -6.63 -5.99 19.17
CA ILE A 38 -5.84 -4.76 19.00
C ILE A 38 -6.19 -3.70 20.04
N LYS A 39 -7.39 -3.75 20.64
CA LYS A 39 -7.81 -2.84 21.70
C LYS A 39 -7.01 -3.04 22.99
N ASP A 40 -6.49 -4.24 23.22
CA ASP A 40 -5.68 -4.59 24.39
C ASP A 40 -4.19 -4.28 24.18
N LEU A 41 -3.78 -3.93 22.95
CA LEU A 41 -2.39 -3.63 22.64
C LEU A 41 -2.06 -2.15 22.91
N ASN A 42 -0.81 -1.89 23.30
CA ASN A 42 -0.30 -0.53 23.32
C ASN A 42 -0.34 0.06 21.90
N LEU A 43 -0.92 1.25 21.76
CA LEU A 43 -1.16 1.86 20.45
C LEU A 43 0.13 2.19 19.70
N PHE A 44 1.17 2.62 20.39
CA PHE A 44 2.49 2.89 19.82
C PHE A 44 3.13 1.60 19.29
N ASP A 45 3.12 0.54 20.08
CA ASP A 45 3.68 -0.75 19.67
C ASP A 45 2.91 -1.35 18.50
N LEU A 46 1.58 -1.27 18.53
CA LEU A 46 0.72 -1.71 17.41
C LEU A 46 1.10 -0.98 16.11
N ARG A 47 1.17 0.34 16.13
CA ARG A 47 1.46 1.15 14.94
C ARG A 47 2.90 0.99 14.45
N ASN A 48 3.84 0.67 15.33
CA ASN A 48 5.20 0.30 14.92
C ASN A 48 5.26 -1.00 14.13
N GLN A 49 4.30 -1.91 14.34
CA GLN A 49 4.19 -3.17 13.59
C GLN A 49 3.48 -3.00 12.22
N ILE A 50 3.01 -1.81 11.89
CA ILE A 50 2.20 -1.57 10.69
C ILE A 50 2.85 -0.47 9.86
N SER A 51 3.12 -0.74 8.58
CA SER A 51 3.41 0.26 7.55
C SER A 51 2.14 0.52 6.74
N VAL A 52 1.84 1.78 6.48
CA VAL A 52 0.67 2.19 5.68
C VAL A 52 1.11 3.04 4.51
N VAL A 53 0.63 2.71 3.32
CA VAL A 53 0.69 3.60 2.15
C VAL A 53 -0.74 4.07 1.86
N PRO A 54 -1.08 5.32 2.16
CA PRO A 54 -2.41 5.85 1.94
C PRO A 54 -2.68 6.10 0.45
N GLN A 55 -3.95 6.20 0.09
CA GLN A 55 -4.39 6.55 -1.27
C GLN A 55 -3.84 7.92 -1.69
N ASP A 56 -3.98 8.91 -0.84
CA ASP A 56 -3.42 10.24 -1.05
C ASP A 56 -2.06 10.36 -0.37
N ALA A 57 -1.00 10.36 -1.19
CA ALA A 57 0.36 10.44 -0.70
C ALA A 57 0.65 11.84 -0.15
N PHE A 58 0.83 11.94 1.17
CA PHE A 58 1.27 13.15 1.84
C PHE A 58 2.80 13.16 1.95
N LEU A 59 3.43 14.25 1.48
CA LEU A 59 4.85 14.50 1.62
C LEU A 59 5.07 15.82 2.35
N PHE A 60 6.08 15.83 3.22
CA PHE A 60 6.48 17.01 3.97
C PHE A 60 7.28 17.99 3.12
N SER A 61 7.25 19.28 3.45
CA SER A 61 8.14 20.30 2.88
C SER A 61 9.57 20.09 3.40
N ASP A 62 10.23 19.08 2.91
CA ASP A 62 11.56 18.63 3.30
C ASP A 62 12.22 17.91 2.10
N SER A 63 13.46 17.46 2.23
CA SER A 63 14.15 16.69 1.18
C SER A 63 13.42 15.38 0.88
N ILE A 64 13.61 14.85 -0.32
CA ILE A 64 13.10 13.52 -0.70
C ILE A 64 13.67 12.46 0.25
N LYS A 65 14.97 12.56 0.59
CA LYS A 65 15.62 11.68 1.56
C LYS A 65 14.90 11.68 2.90
N ASN A 66 14.64 12.84 3.48
CA ASN A 66 13.96 12.96 4.77
C ASN A 66 12.51 12.47 4.70
N ASN A 67 11.83 12.70 3.58
CA ASN A 67 10.50 12.15 3.35
C ASN A 67 10.47 10.62 3.38
N ILE A 68 11.49 9.95 2.82
CA ILE A 68 11.61 8.49 2.89
C ILE A 68 12.04 8.05 4.29
N LYS A 69 13.05 8.69 4.88
CA LYS A 69 13.57 8.41 6.24
C LYS A 69 12.55 8.60 7.34
N PHE A 70 11.44 9.31 7.08
CA PHE A 70 10.33 9.41 8.03
C PHE A 70 9.76 8.02 8.43
N GLY A 71 9.91 7.01 7.58
CA GLY A 71 9.59 5.63 7.91
C GLY A 71 10.58 4.96 8.88
N ASN A 72 11.85 5.37 8.83
CA ASN A 72 12.93 4.91 9.71
C ASN A 72 14.03 5.98 9.76
N GLU A 73 14.03 6.82 10.79
CA GLU A 73 14.96 7.94 10.94
C GLU A 73 16.44 7.50 11.00
N ASN A 74 16.70 6.26 11.46
CA ASN A 74 18.04 5.70 11.58
C ASN A 74 18.54 5.01 10.30
N ALA A 75 17.75 5.00 9.23
CA ALA A 75 18.14 4.38 7.97
C ALA A 75 19.37 5.05 7.35
N THR A 76 20.24 4.25 6.75
CA THR A 76 21.39 4.74 5.99
C THR A 76 20.97 5.29 4.63
N ASP A 77 21.87 6.01 3.97
CA ASP A 77 21.60 6.53 2.62
C ASP A 77 21.43 5.37 1.61
N GLU A 78 22.15 4.26 1.80
CA GLU A 78 22.03 3.04 1.00
C GLU A 78 20.64 2.41 1.17
N GLU A 79 20.13 2.33 2.39
CA GLU A 79 18.78 1.80 2.67
C GLU A 79 17.70 2.69 2.06
N VAL A 80 17.88 4.02 2.07
CA VAL A 80 16.98 4.97 1.39
C VAL A 80 16.98 4.71 -0.12
N MET A 81 18.15 4.56 -0.73
CA MET A 81 18.26 4.27 -2.17
C MET A 81 17.63 2.93 -2.53
N GLU A 82 17.84 1.89 -1.74
CA GLU A 82 17.24 0.57 -1.98
C GLU A 82 15.69 0.61 -1.85
N ALA A 83 15.16 1.33 -0.87
CA ALA A 83 13.71 1.53 -0.76
C ALA A 83 13.15 2.29 -1.99
N ALA A 84 13.85 3.31 -2.46
CA ALA A 84 13.47 4.06 -3.65
C ALA A 84 13.54 3.21 -4.94
N LYS A 85 14.52 2.32 -5.08
CA LYS A 85 14.62 1.38 -6.20
C LYS A 85 13.44 0.40 -6.20
N LYS A 86 13.11 -0.19 -5.04
CA LYS A 86 11.95 -1.09 -4.92
C LYS A 86 10.64 -0.40 -5.26
N ALA A 87 10.50 0.88 -4.91
CA ALA A 87 9.35 1.71 -5.26
C ALA A 87 9.42 2.28 -6.70
N VAL A 88 10.45 1.96 -7.47
CA VAL A 88 10.66 2.42 -8.87
C VAL A 88 10.66 3.95 -8.99
N VAL A 89 11.28 4.65 -8.02
CA VAL A 89 11.37 6.12 -8.04
C VAL A 89 12.82 6.63 -8.01
N HIS A 90 13.78 5.73 -7.83
CA HIS A 90 15.20 6.09 -7.74
C HIS A 90 15.69 6.88 -8.95
N ASP A 91 15.42 6.40 -10.18
CA ASP A 91 15.90 7.05 -11.40
C ASP A 91 15.28 8.43 -11.59
N ASN A 92 14.00 8.60 -11.21
CA ASN A 92 13.36 9.92 -11.21
C ASN A 92 14.07 10.88 -10.24
N ILE A 93 14.45 10.39 -9.04
CA ILE A 93 15.15 11.19 -8.03
C ILE A 93 16.53 11.60 -8.55
N MET A 94 17.25 10.68 -9.19
CA MET A 94 18.59 10.94 -9.72
C MET A 94 18.61 11.97 -10.85
N ASN A 95 17.48 12.19 -11.53
CA ASN A 95 17.34 13.21 -12.57
C ASN A 95 17.13 14.63 -12.03
N PHE A 96 16.87 14.81 -10.73
CA PHE A 96 16.82 16.14 -10.13
C PHE A 96 18.23 16.68 -9.84
N ASN A 97 18.43 17.99 -9.96
CA ASN A 97 19.73 18.63 -9.74
C ASN A 97 20.35 18.32 -8.37
N GLN A 98 19.54 18.21 -7.33
CA GLN A 98 19.98 17.91 -5.97
C GLN A 98 19.65 16.47 -5.56
N GLN A 99 19.20 15.63 -6.48
CA GLN A 99 18.90 14.22 -6.27
C GLN A 99 18.07 14.00 -4.98
N TYR A 100 18.55 13.19 -4.05
CA TYR A 100 17.85 12.90 -2.79
C TYR A 100 17.75 14.11 -1.84
N GLU A 101 18.62 15.11 -1.97
CA GLU A 101 18.57 16.37 -1.21
C GLU A 101 17.58 17.38 -1.78
N THR A 102 16.91 17.05 -2.88
CA THR A 102 15.88 17.89 -3.50
C THR A 102 14.76 18.16 -2.50
N VAL A 103 14.51 19.45 -2.21
CA VAL A 103 13.45 19.86 -1.28
C VAL A 103 12.12 19.91 -2.00
N LEU A 104 11.08 19.38 -1.35
CA LEU A 104 9.69 19.37 -1.80
C LEU A 104 8.89 20.48 -1.12
N GLY A 105 7.73 20.86 -1.69
CA GLY A 105 6.78 21.78 -1.09
C GLY A 105 6.74 23.15 -1.76
N GLU A 106 6.15 24.15 -1.07
CA GLU A 106 5.87 25.48 -1.65
C GLU A 106 7.12 26.23 -2.14
N ARG A 107 8.27 25.97 -1.54
CA ARG A 107 9.57 26.59 -1.92
C ARG A 107 10.51 25.62 -2.63
N GLY A 108 10.04 24.44 -2.99
CA GLY A 108 10.79 23.41 -3.66
C GLY A 108 10.10 22.92 -4.93
N ILE A 109 10.52 21.77 -5.41
CA ILE A 109 9.88 21.15 -6.57
C ILE A 109 8.55 20.47 -6.20
N THR A 110 7.67 20.33 -7.20
CA THR A 110 6.46 19.53 -7.09
C THR A 110 6.64 18.22 -7.85
N LEU A 111 6.46 17.11 -7.15
CA LEU A 111 6.43 15.78 -7.76
C LEU A 111 5.09 15.53 -8.47
N SER A 112 5.11 14.71 -9.53
CA SER A 112 3.87 14.18 -10.12
C SER A 112 3.12 13.30 -9.11
N GLY A 113 1.83 13.06 -9.33
CA GLY A 113 1.03 12.16 -8.48
C GLY A 113 1.65 10.77 -8.33
N GLY A 114 2.09 10.17 -9.44
CA GLY A 114 2.76 8.87 -9.44
C GLY A 114 4.11 8.88 -8.71
N GLN A 115 4.90 9.95 -8.84
CA GLN A 115 6.15 10.11 -8.07
C GLN A 115 5.87 10.24 -6.57
N LYS A 116 4.85 11.01 -6.16
CA LYS A 116 4.43 11.14 -4.76
C LYS A 116 4.03 9.78 -4.18
N GLN A 117 3.21 9.02 -4.90
CA GLN A 117 2.80 7.67 -4.48
C GLN A 117 4.01 6.76 -4.29
N ARG A 118 4.96 6.75 -5.24
CA ARG A 118 6.17 5.92 -5.15
C ARG A 118 7.12 6.33 -4.02
N VAL A 119 7.27 7.62 -3.72
CA VAL A 119 8.01 8.09 -2.53
C VAL A 119 7.31 7.63 -1.25
N SER A 120 5.98 7.68 -1.20
CA SER A 120 5.20 7.17 -0.06
C SER A 120 5.37 5.65 0.12
N ILE A 121 5.44 4.89 -0.98
CA ILE A 121 5.75 3.45 -0.94
C ILE A 121 7.17 3.24 -0.39
N ALA A 122 8.19 3.96 -0.87
CA ALA A 122 9.56 3.86 -0.36
C ALA A 122 9.62 4.13 1.16
N ARG A 123 8.89 5.15 1.65
CA ARG A 123 8.74 5.43 3.09
C ARG A 123 8.17 4.25 3.87
N ALA A 124 7.17 3.57 3.34
CA ALA A 124 6.57 2.41 3.99
C ALA A 124 7.52 1.20 3.98
N LEU A 125 8.26 0.99 2.89
CA LEU A 125 9.21 -0.11 2.75
C LEU A 125 10.39 0.03 3.71
N ILE A 126 10.94 1.22 3.87
CA ILE A 126 12.10 1.46 4.74
C ILE A 126 11.78 1.24 6.22
N LYS A 127 10.50 1.40 6.63
CA LYS A 127 10.04 1.08 7.97
C LYS A 127 10.18 -0.41 8.30
N ASN A 128 10.09 -1.26 7.28
CA ASN A 128 10.24 -2.72 7.37
C ASN A 128 9.33 -3.39 8.41
N ALA A 129 8.11 -2.89 8.58
CA ALA A 129 7.14 -3.46 9.51
C ALA A 129 6.63 -4.82 9.03
N PRO A 130 6.23 -5.73 9.96
CA PRO A 130 5.71 -7.06 9.61
C PRO A 130 4.33 -7.04 8.92
N ILE A 131 3.58 -5.94 9.06
CA ILE A 131 2.28 -5.74 8.42
C ILE A 131 2.38 -4.54 7.48
N LEU A 132 1.98 -4.74 6.22
CA LEU A 132 1.95 -3.69 5.20
C LEU A 132 0.51 -3.50 4.69
N LEU A 133 0.00 -2.28 4.81
CA LEU A 133 -1.32 -1.87 4.33
C LEU A 133 -1.15 -0.92 3.15
N LEU A 134 -1.70 -1.29 1.99
CA LEU A 134 -1.63 -0.53 0.73
C LEU A 134 -3.05 -0.10 0.36
N ASP A 135 -3.35 1.19 0.44
CA ASP A 135 -4.67 1.75 0.13
C ASP A 135 -4.66 2.42 -1.24
N ASP A 136 -5.00 1.68 -2.29
CA ASP A 136 -5.11 2.16 -3.68
C ASP A 136 -3.95 3.08 -4.13
N CYS A 137 -2.77 2.77 -3.63
CA CYS A 137 -1.59 3.64 -3.71
C CYS A 137 -0.85 3.61 -5.06
N LEU A 138 -1.40 2.91 -6.07
CA LEU A 138 -0.84 2.80 -7.42
C LEU A 138 -1.75 3.44 -8.47
N SER A 139 -2.83 4.10 -8.07
CA SER A 139 -3.85 4.65 -8.97
C SER A 139 -3.32 5.73 -9.94
N ALA A 140 -2.29 6.48 -9.54
CA ALA A 140 -1.65 7.52 -10.36
C ALA A 140 -0.38 7.04 -11.08
N VAL A 141 -0.09 5.73 -11.03
CA VAL A 141 1.09 5.11 -11.66
C VAL A 141 0.65 4.44 -12.98
N ASP A 142 1.49 4.51 -14.00
CA ASP A 142 1.25 3.81 -15.26
C ASP A 142 1.36 2.29 -15.09
N THR A 143 0.74 1.54 -16.00
CA THR A 143 0.59 0.09 -15.89
C THR A 143 1.92 -0.66 -15.84
N GLU A 144 2.93 -0.27 -16.59
CA GLU A 144 4.24 -0.91 -16.63
C GLU A 144 4.99 -0.71 -15.31
N THR A 145 4.98 0.53 -14.81
CA THR A 145 5.56 0.87 -13.51
C THR A 145 4.80 0.18 -12.37
N GLU A 146 3.46 0.13 -12.42
CA GLU A 146 2.63 -0.59 -11.46
C GLU A 146 3.02 -2.06 -11.38
N GLU A 147 3.15 -2.75 -12.52
CA GLU A 147 3.53 -4.17 -12.55
C GLU A 147 4.92 -4.40 -11.93
N THR A 148 5.88 -3.54 -12.24
CA THR A 148 7.22 -3.61 -11.66
C THR A 148 7.18 -3.42 -10.14
N ILE A 149 6.45 -2.43 -9.64
CA ILE A 149 6.28 -2.20 -8.20
C ILE A 149 5.63 -3.41 -7.53
N LEU A 150 4.56 -3.95 -8.11
CA LEU A 150 3.87 -5.11 -7.55
C LEU A 150 4.78 -6.33 -7.44
N ASN A 151 5.62 -6.59 -8.46
CA ASN A 151 6.59 -7.67 -8.42
C ASN A 151 7.64 -7.45 -7.33
N ASN A 152 8.16 -6.24 -7.18
CA ASN A 152 9.09 -5.89 -6.11
C ASN A 152 8.44 -6.04 -4.72
N LEU A 153 7.17 -5.65 -4.58
CA LEU A 153 6.42 -5.80 -3.34
C LEU A 153 6.16 -7.26 -3.00
N LEU A 154 5.83 -8.11 -3.97
CA LEU A 154 5.65 -9.56 -3.74
C LEU A 154 6.92 -10.20 -3.17
N GLU A 155 8.08 -9.84 -3.70
CA GLU A 155 9.37 -10.29 -3.17
C GLU A 155 9.61 -9.79 -1.74
N TYR A 156 9.41 -8.48 -1.52
CA TYR A 156 9.57 -7.84 -0.20
C TYR A 156 8.62 -8.40 0.85
N CYS A 157 7.40 -8.80 0.46
CA CYS A 157 6.32 -9.20 1.36
C CYS A 157 6.29 -10.71 1.65
N LYS A 158 7.22 -11.52 1.16
CA LYS A 158 7.21 -12.99 1.32
C LYS A 158 6.98 -13.44 2.76
N ASP A 159 7.64 -12.79 3.73
CA ASP A 159 7.57 -13.12 5.15
C ASP A 159 6.66 -12.17 5.95
N LYS A 160 5.84 -11.38 5.28
CA LYS A 160 4.98 -10.36 5.89
C LYS A 160 3.50 -10.67 5.70
N THR A 161 2.67 -9.98 6.48
CA THR A 161 1.23 -9.87 6.21
C THR A 161 0.98 -8.60 5.41
N THR A 162 0.42 -8.75 4.21
CA THR A 162 0.14 -7.62 3.32
C THR A 162 -1.34 -7.56 3.01
N ILE A 163 -1.93 -6.37 3.12
CA ILE A 163 -3.30 -6.10 2.70
C ILE A 163 -3.27 -5.03 1.62
N ILE A 164 -3.77 -5.37 0.44
CA ILE A 164 -3.85 -4.49 -0.72
C ILE A 164 -5.30 -4.13 -0.95
N VAL A 165 -5.63 -2.87 -0.81
CA VAL A 165 -6.91 -2.32 -1.25
C VAL A 165 -6.71 -1.73 -2.64
N SER A 166 -7.53 -2.12 -3.60
CA SER A 166 -7.48 -1.61 -4.97
C SER A 166 -8.84 -1.72 -5.65
N HIS A 167 -8.99 -1.03 -6.76
CA HIS A 167 -10.07 -1.22 -7.73
C HIS A 167 -9.58 -1.90 -9.01
N ARG A 168 -8.28 -2.23 -9.08
CA ARG A 168 -7.64 -2.91 -10.23
C ARG A 168 -7.40 -4.38 -9.92
N VAL A 169 -7.80 -5.24 -10.85
CA VAL A 169 -7.55 -6.68 -10.72
C VAL A 169 -6.06 -7.00 -10.88
N SER A 170 -5.30 -6.21 -11.66
CA SER A 170 -3.84 -6.32 -11.79
C SER A 170 -3.14 -6.37 -10.43
N SER A 171 -3.56 -5.52 -9.49
CA SER A 171 -3.01 -5.45 -8.13
C SER A 171 -3.41 -6.65 -7.25
N ALA A 172 -4.49 -7.35 -7.58
CA ALA A 172 -5.09 -8.39 -6.74
C ALA A 172 -4.83 -9.83 -7.21
N LYS A 173 -4.61 -10.03 -8.52
CA LYS A 173 -4.57 -11.38 -9.14
C LYS A 173 -3.52 -12.33 -8.54
N ASN A 174 -2.44 -11.78 -7.99
CA ASN A 174 -1.33 -12.54 -7.40
C ASN A 174 -1.44 -12.66 -5.87
N ALA A 175 -2.52 -12.17 -5.25
CA ALA A 175 -2.74 -12.31 -3.81
C ALA A 175 -3.10 -13.76 -3.44
N ASP A 176 -2.74 -14.18 -2.22
CA ASP A 176 -3.11 -15.50 -1.69
C ASP A 176 -4.63 -15.65 -1.53
N TRP A 177 -5.30 -14.54 -1.22
CA TRP A 177 -6.75 -14.49 -1.06
C TRP A 177 -7.28 -13.14 -1.51
N ILE A 178 -8.47 -13.14 -2.10
CA ILE A 178 -9.15 -11.95 -2.62
C ILE A 178 -10.53 -11.87 -1.99
N ILE A 179 -10.92 -10.68 -1.55
CA ILE A 179 -12.26 -10.36 -1.06
C ILE A 179 -12.86 -9.26 -1.95
N ILE A 180 -14.08 -9.48 -2.39
CA ILE A 180 -14.91 -8.45 -2.99
C ILE A 180 -15.82 -7.87 -1.93
N LEU A 181 -15.64 -6.59 -1.63
CA LEU A 181 -16.44 -5.85 -0.68
C LEU A 181 -17.51 -5.03 -1.40
N ASP A 182 -18.76 -5.15 -0.96
CA ASP A 182 -19.88 -4.39 -1.47
C ASP A 182 -20.78 -3.98 -0.30
N GLU A 183 -21.06 -2.68 -0.17
CA GLU A 183 -21.87 -2.10 0.92
C GLU A 183 -21.48 -2.60 2.32
N GLY A 184 -20.18 -2.67 2.60
CA GLY A 184 -19.63 -3.11 3.88
C GLY A 184 -19.73 -4.62 4.14
N LYS A 185 -20.10 -5.42 3.15
CA LYS A 185 -20.24 -6.89 3.26
C LYS A 185 -19.33 -7.60 2.26
N ILE A 186 -18.89 -8.79 2.62
CA ILE A 186 -18.16 -9.68 1.69
C ILE A 186 -19.17 -10.28 0.72
N LYS A 187 -19.05 -9.91 -0.56
CA LYS A 187 -19.89 -10.42 -1.65
C LYS A 187 -19.32 -11.68 -2.28
N GLU A 188 -18.03 -11.71 -2.51
CA GLU A 188 -17.28 -12.84 -3.08
C GLU A 188 -15.94 -12.94 -2.37
N GLN A 189 -15.39 -14.14 -2.25
CA GLN A 189 -14.04 -14.36 -1.74
C GLN A 189 -13.45 -15.65 -2.26
N GLY A 190 -12.12 -15.68 -2.41
CA GLY A 190 -11.39 -16.85 -2.90
C GLY A 190 -10.05 -16.48 -3.52
N THR A 191 -9.40 -17.45 -4.14
CA THR A 191 -8.23 -17.21 -4.99
C THR A 191 -8.66 -16.66 -6.34
N HIS A 192 -7.71 -16.11 -7.12
CA HIS A 192 -7.97 -15.63 -8.48
C HIS A 192 -8.73 -16.66 -9.33
N SER A 193 -8.25 -17.91 -9.37
CA SER A 193 -8.88 -18.97 -10.15
C SER A 193 -10.30 -19.29 -9.67
N GLN A 194 -10.51 -19.43 -8.37
CA GLN A 194 -11.84 -19.69 -7.80
C GLN A 194 -12.84 -18.58 -8.13
N LEU A 195 -12.43 -17.33 -8.07
CA LEU A 195 -13.29 -16.19 -8.38
C LEU A 195 -13.61 -16.08 -9.88
N LEU A 196 -12.68 -16.49 -10.75
CA LEU A 196 -12.97 -16.59 -12.19
C LEU A 196 -14.00 -17.68 -12.50
N ASP A 197 -13.90 -18.83 -11.82
CA ASP A 197 -14.83 -19.97 -11.99
C ASP A 197 -16.22 -19.65 -11.45
N LEU A 198 -16.30 -18.81 -10.42
CA LEU A 198 -17.57 -18.37 -9.81
C LEU A 198 -18.46 -17.57 -10.79
N ASN A 199 -17.89 -17.00 -11.86
CA ASN A 199 -18.57 -16.18 -12.86
C ASN A 199 -19.35 -14.99 -12.27
N GLY A 200 -18.86 -14.42 -11.17
CA GLY A 200 -19.45 -13.29 -10.46
C GLY A 200 -18.83 -11.94 -10.80
N TYR A 201 -18.98 -10.99 -9.91
CA TYR A 201 -18.51 -9.60 -10.05
C TYR A 201 -17.00 -9.51 -10.31
N TYR A 202 -16.18 -10.36 -9.66
CA TYR A 202 -14.74 -10.38 -9.89
C TYR A 202 -14.39 -10.67 -11.34
N LYS A 203 -15.05 -11.68 -11.94
CA LYS A 203 -14.81 -12.05 -13.34
C LYS A 203 -15.25 -10.94 -14.29
N GLU A 204 -16.40 -10.32 -14.04
CA GLU A 204 -16.86 -9.17 -14.85
C GLU A 204 -15.85 -8.03 -14.80
N LEU A 205 -15.33 -7.71 -13.61
CA LEU A 205 -14.31 -6.68 -13.42
C LEU A 205 -12.99 -7.04 -14.15
N TYR A 206 -12.56 -8.29 -14.06
CA TYR A 206 -11.37 -8.80 -14.73
C TYR A 206 -11.47 -8.65 -16.26
N LEU A 207 -12.57 -9.12 -16.84
CA LEU A 207 -12.78 -9.03 -18.30
C LEU A 207 -12.86 -7.58 -18.77
N LYS A 208 -13.50 -6.71 -17.99
CA LYS A 208 -13.59 -5.28 -18.32
C LYS A 208 -12.22 -4.57 -18.30
N GLN A 209 -11.29 -5.03 -17.48
CA GLN A 209 -9.96 -4.42 -17.38
C GLN A 209 -8.95 -5.03 -18.37
N LEU A 210 -9.30 -6.11 -19.06
CA LEU A 210 -8.51 -6.70 -20.14
C LEU A 210 -8.85 -6.08 -21.53
N SER A 211 -10.04 -5.48 -21.66
CA SER A 211 -10.50 -4.82 -22.88
C SER A 211 -10.01 -3.38 -22.95
#